data_cd4a3f5b2ab59aad80c4fb32ba5bbfc9
#
_entry.id   cd4a3f5b2ab59aad80c4fb32ba5bbfc9
#
_cell.length_a   1.000
_cell.length_b   1.000
_cell.length_c   1.000
_cell.angle_alpha   90.00
_cell.angle_beta   90.00
_cell.angle_gamma   90.00
#
_symmetry.space_group_name_H-M   'P 1'
#
loop_
_entity.id
_entity.type
_entity.pdbx_description
1 polymer ?
#
loop_
_entity_poly.entity_id
_entity_poly.type
_entity_poly.pdbx_seq_one_letter_code
_entity_poly.pdbx_strand_id
1 'polypeptide(L)'
;VRDLSKKLNKKINLVVEGKETEMDRTVIDEIGDPMVHLIRNSIDHGTELPEERIAKGKPEVGTITLIARHEGNNVLIEVKDDGKGVDPTIVGRKAVEKGMFTQEQINKMSPEDIQKIIYMPGFSTAATVSDISGRGVGMDAVKAKLEDLNGVLELESKVNEGSKVTIKLPLTLAILPALMVRIGKEVFAIPLGSVQETMDITKADINIVQHQEVTLLRGDVLPIIRLRNMLDVPTTEEERKALDAKEDEISIVVCSSGEKRAGFMVDELQGQQEIVIKSLGNLLSGIPGIMGATMRGDGDVALILDIPAFFQKGQ
;
A
#
# COMPACT_ATOMS: atom_id res chain seq x y z
N VAL A 1 -25.30 7.71 10.18
CA VAL A 1 -25.17 8.02 11.62
C VAL A 1 -26.52 7.88 12.31
N ARG A 2 -27.55 8.66 11.90
CA ARG A 2 -28.85 8.74 12.59
C ARG A 2 -29.51 7.35 12.80
N ASP A 3 -29.56 6.50 11.78
CA ASP A 3 -30.23 5.20 11.89
C ASP A 3 -29.45 4.23 12.77
N LEU A 4 -28.12 4.25 12.67
CA LEU A 4 -27.25 3.40 13.50
C LEU A 4 -27.29 3.82 14.97
N SER A 5 -27.26 5.13 15.26
CA SER A 5 -27.32 5.62 16.63
C SER A 5 -28.65 5.24 17.31
N LYS A 6 -29.78 5.33 16.59
CA LYS A 6 -31.09 4.88 17.08
C LYS A 6 -31.10 3.37 17.34
N LYS A 7 -30.58 2.55 16.41
CA LYS A 7 -30.52 1.08 16.54
C LYS A 7 -29.69 0.66 17.77
N LEU A 8 -28.66 1.43 18.12
CA LEU A 8 -27.77 1.16 19.26
C LEU A 8 -28.15 1.92 20.54
N ASN A 9 -29.29 2.62 20.57
CA ASN A 9 -29.73 3.44 21.69
C ASN A 9 -28.68 4.47 22.16
N LYS A 10 -27.91 5.01 21.22
CA LYS A 10 -26.87 6.02 21.47
C LYS A 10 -27.32 7.40 21.00
N LYS A 11 -26.98 8.43 21.74
CA LYS A 11 -27.22 9.82 21.35
C LYS A 11 -25.94 10.39 20.78
N ILE A 12 -25.92 10.73 19.48
CA ILE A 12 -24.72 11.16 18.77
C ILE A 12 -25.01 12.42 17.96
N ASN A 13 -24.13 13.39 18.10
CA ASN A 13 -24.05 14.58 17.26
C ASN A 13 -22.90 14.38 16.25
N LEU A 14 -23.19 14.58 14.95
CA LEU A 14 -22.19 14.54 13.88
C LEU A 14 -21.87 15.98 13.47
N VAL A 15 -20.61 16.36 13.64
CA VAL A 15 -20.05 17.63 13.15
C VAL A 15 -19.24 17.35 11.90
N VAL A 16 -19.40 18.17 10.85
CA VAL A 16 -18.65 18.05 9.59
C VAL A 16 -18.01 19.39 9.30
N GLU A 17 -16.68 19.39 9.20
CA GLU A 17 -15.84 20.56 8.89
C GLU A 17 -15.08 20.32 7.57
N GLY A 18 -14.79 21.38 6.83
CA GLY A 18 -14.04 21.31 5.58
C GLY A 18 -14.83 20.70 4.42
N LYS A 19 -16.15 20.95 4.33
CA LYS A 19 -17.01 20.47 3.25
C LYS A 19 -16.60 20.97 1.87
N GLU A 20 -15.86 22.08 1.83
CA GLU A 20 -15.30 22.72 0.65
C GLU A 20 -13.98 22.10 0.17
N THR A 21 -13.44 21.11 0.89
CA THR A 21 -12.17 20.48 0.53
C THR A 21 -12.34 19.66 -0.76
N GLU A 22 -11.67 20.08 -1.80
CA GLU A 22 -11.70 19.42 -3.10
C GLU A 22 -10.79 18.19 -3.12
N MET A 23 -11.23 17.12 -3.76
CA MET A 23 -10.52 15.86 -3.92
C MET A 23 -10.81 15.26 -5.28
N ASP A 24 -9.88 14.47 -5.82
CA ASP A 24 -10.13 13.69 -7.02
C ASP A 24 -11.35 12.77 -6.84
N ARG A 25 -12.20 12.70 -7.85
CA ARG A 25 -13.45 11.93 -7.81
C ARG A 25 -13.19 10.44 -7.56
N THR A 26 -12.14 9.90 -8.16
CA THR A 26 -11.76 8.49 -7.98
C THR A 26 -11.42 8.20 -6.51
N VAL A 27 -10.70 9.12 -5.86
CA VAL A 27 -10.37 9.02 -4.44
C VAL A 27 -11.62 9.10 -3.58
N ILE A 28 -12.56 10.00 -3.90
CA ILE A 28 -13.84 10.14 -3.18
C ILE A 28 -14.65 8.84 -3.25
N ASP A 29 -14.77 8.26 -4.45
CA ASP A 29 -15.52 7.03 -4.67
C ASP A 29 -14.90 5.85 -3.90
N GLU A 30 -13.56 5.75 -3.85
CA GLU A 30 -12.84 4.67 -3.19
C GLU A 30 -12.78 4.80 -1.66
N ILE A 31 -12.80 6.04 -1.12
CA ILE A 31 -12.72 6.28 0.32
C ILE A 31 -14.08 6.15 1.03
N GLY A 32 -15.16 6.15 0.28
CA GLY A 32 -16.53 6.12 0.83
C GLY A 32 -16.76 4.97 1.80
N ASP A 33 -16.45 3.74 1.41
CA ASP A 33 -16.60 2.54 2.26
C ASP A 33 -15.70 2.57 3.50
N PRO A 34 -14.38 2.87 3.40
CA PRO A 34 -13.51 3.14 4.55
C PRO A 34 -14.10 4.13 5.54
N MET A 35 -14.60 5.28 5.05
CA MET A 35 -15.17 6.32 5.91
C MET A 35 -16.43 5.85 6.64
N VAL A 36 -17.33 5.17 5.94
CA VAL A 36 -18.54 4.58 6.55
C VAL A 36 -18.14 3.61 7.66
N HIS A 37 -17.09 2.79 7.44
CA HIS A 37 -16.62 1.84 8.43
C HIS A 37 -16.02 2.52 9.67
N LEU A 38 -15.18 3.56 9.49
CA LEU A 38 -14.61 4.33 10.59
C LEU A 38 -15.69 5.01 11.44
N ILE A 39 -16.65 5.68 10.79
CA ILE A 39 -17.77 6.32 11.48
C ILE A 39 -18.60 5.26 12.24
N ARG A 40 -18.85 4.10 11.64
CA ARG A 40 -19.55 3.00 12.31
C ARG A 40 -18.79 2.54 13.56
N ASN A 41 -17.48 2.38 13.49
CA ASN A 41 -16.65 1.98 14.61
C ASN A 41 -16.69 3.02 15.75
N SER A 42 -16.65 4.31 15.42
CA SER A 42 -16.81 5.38 16.42
C SER A 42 -18.19 5.34 17.09
N ILE A 43 -19.25 5.01 16.34
CA ILE A 43 -20.60 4.86 16.89
C ILE A 43 -20.71 3.59 17.74
N ASP A 44 -20.33 2.43 17.20
CA ASP A 44 -20.57 1.12 17.80
C ASP A 44 -19.65 0.86 19.00
N HIS A 45 -18.35 1.06 18.76
CA HIS A 45 -17.31 0.71 19.72
C HIS A 45 -16.72 1.92 20.45
N GLY A 46 -16.68 3.10 19.83
CA GLY A 46 -16.13 4.31 20.41
C GLY A 46 -17.04 4.93 21.46
N THR A 47 -18.23 5.34 21.06
CA THR A 47 -19.17 6.08 21.92
C THR A 47 -19.86 5.15 22.93
N GLU A 48 -19.93 5.57 24.19
CA GLU A 48 -20.65 4.86 25.25
C GLU A 48 -22.17 5.14 25.18
N LEU A 49 -22.95 4.34 25.91
CA LEU A 49 -24.38 4.60 26.14
C LEU A 49 -24.58 5.92 26.93
N PRO A 50 -25.70 6.62 26.76
CA PRO A 50 -25.95 7.88 27.42
C PRO A 50 -25.77 7.83 28.95
N GLU A 51 -26.24 6.77 29.60
CA GLU A 51 -26.14 6.55 31.02
C GLU A 51 -24.69 6.36 31.49
N GLU A 52 -23.89 5.59 30.69
CA GLU A 52 -22.48 5.37 30.97
C GLU A 52 -21.66 6.66 30.81
N ARG A 53 -22.03 7.50 29.84
CA ARG A 53 -21.36 8.80 29.63
C ARG A 53 -21.61 9.73 30.84
N ILE A 54 -22.86 9.84 31.27
CA ILE A 54 -23.23 10.65 32.44
C ILE A 54 -22.49 10.16 33.70
N ALA A 55 -22.43 8.83 33.90
CA ALA A 55 -21.73 8.25 35.06
C ALA A 55 -20.22 8.57 35.06
N LYS A 56 -19.63 8.79 33.87
CA LYS A 56 -18.22 9.21 33.69
C LYS A 56 -18.03 10.72 33.66
N GLY A 57 -19.08 11.52 33.91
CA GLY A 57 -19.02 12.99 33.88
C GLY A 57 -18.93 13.59 32.45
N LYS A 58 -19.26 12.80 31.42
CA LYS A 58 -19.32 13.26 30.02
C LYS A 58 -20.73 13.78 29.69
N PRO A 59 -20.86 14.62 28.63
CA PRO A 59 -22.17 14.98 28.07
C PRO A 59 -22.95 13.73 27.63
N GLU A 60 -24.26 13.75 27.83
CA GLU A 60 -25.16 12.66 27.43
C GLU A 60 -25.07 12.34 25.96
N VAL A 61 -24.90 13.35 25.09
CA VAL A 61 -24.76 13.26 23.66
C VAL A 61 -23.27 13.14 23.32
N GLY A 62 -22.86 12.05 22.69
CA GLY A 62 -21.52 11.89 22.16
C GLY A 62 -21.34 12.69 20.87
N THR A 63 -20.12 13.12 20.61
CA THR A 63 -19.77 13.89 19.40
C THR A 63 -18.82 13.11 18.54
N ILE A 64 -19.18 12.99 17.25
CA ILE A 64 -18.28 12.51 16.21
C ILE A 64 -18.02 13.67 15.27
N THR A 65 -16.75 14.03 15.08
CA THR A 65 -16.34 15.10 14.18
C THR A 65 -15.61 14.51 12.99
N LEU A 66 -16.07 14.85 11.80
CA LEU A 66 -15.42 14.57 10.52
C LEU A 66 -14.80 15.85 10.00
N ILE A 67 -13.49 15.85 9.78
CA ILE A 67 -12.75 17.01 9.31
C ILE A 67 -12.04 16.63 8.03
N ALA A 68 -12.15 17.46 6.97
CA ALA A 68 -11.34 17.35 5.77
C ALA A 68 -10.56 18.66 5.56
N ARG A 69 -9.27 18.57 5.22
CA ARG A 69 -8.44 19.75 4.90
C ARG A 69 -7.25 19.37 4.01
N HIS A 70 -6.73 20.35 3.31
CA HIS A 70 -5.46 20.23 2.63
C HIS A 70 -4.30 20.48 3.59
N GLU A 71 -3.26 19.64 3.50
CA GLU A 71 -2.00 19.83 4.22
C GLU A 71 -0.83 19.52 3.29
N GLY A 72 -0.19 20.58 2.78
CA GLY A 72 0.85 20.44 1.75
C GLY A 72 0.31 19.78 0.49
N ASN A 73 0.89 18.65 0.10
CA ASN A 73 0.47 17.87 -1.06
C ASN A 73 -0.48 16.70 -0.71
N ASN A 74 -1.11 16.75 0.46
CA ASN A 74 -2.02 15.71 0.93
C ASN A 74 -3.39 16.30 1.28
N VAL A 75 -4.40 15.45 1.18
CA VAL A 75 -5.67 15.64 1.87
C VAL A 75 -5.62 14.88 3.18
N LEU A 76 -5.92 15.57 4.27
CA LEU A 76 -6.14 14.97 5.57
C LEU A 76 -7.63 14.83 5.82
N ILE A 77 -8.03 13.63 6.21
CA ILE A 77 -9.39 13.35 6.66
C ILE A 77 -9.30 12.79 8.07
N GLU A 78 -9.93 13.43 9.01
CA GLU A 78 -9.94 13.02 10.41
C GLU A 78 -11.35 12.60 10.82
N VAL A 79 -11.44 11.47 11.50
CA VAL A 79 -12.63 11.00 12.21
C VAL A 79 -12.29 11.01 13.67
N LYS A 80 -12.91 11.91 14.44
CA LYS A 80 -12.67 12.09 15.87
C LYS A 80 -13.96 11.77 16.64
N ASP A 81 -13.85 10.99 17.71
CA ASP A 81 -14.93 10.77 18.67
C ASP A 81 -14.48 11.17 20.09
N ASP A 82 -15.44 11.52 20.94
CA ASP A 82 -15.27 11.81 22.34
C ASP A 82 -15.65 10.62 23.25
N GLY A 83 -15.53 9.40 22.69
CA GLY A 83 -15.93 8.16 23.31
C GLY A 83 -14.95 7.62 24.36
N LYS A 84 -15.00 6.30 24.58
CA LYS A 84 -14.18 5.64 25.61
C LYS A 84 -12.70 5.50 25.26
N GLY A 85 -12.33 5.76 23.99
CA GLY A 85 -10.99 5.50 23.49
C GLY A 85 -10.67 4.01 23.33
N VAL A 86 -9.43 3.74 22.91
CA VAL A 86 -8.87 2.39 22.74
C VAL A 86 -7.96 2.07 23.92
N ASP A 87 -8.38 1.13 24.76
CA ASP A 87 -7.61 0.71 25.93
C ASP A 87 -6.52 -0.29 25.51
N PRO A 88 -5.22 0.07 25.62
CA PRO A 88 -4.12 -0.81 25.23
C PRO A 88 -4.08 -2.09 26.05
N THR A 89 -4.55 -2.09 27.30
CA THR A 89 -4.61 -3.27 28.16
C THR A 89 -5.59 -4.31 27.60
N ILE A 90 -6.76 -3.85 27.14
CA ILE A 90 -7.78 -4.72 26.54
C ILE A 90 -7.30 -5.23 25.17
N VAL A 91 -6.68 -4.38 24.36
CA VAL A 91 -6.14 -4.76 23.04
C VAL A 91 -5.03 -5.79 23.21
N GLY A 92 -4.05 -5.53 24.09
CA GLY A 92 -2.94 -6.45 24.35
C GLY A 92 -3.41 -7.83 24.82
N ARG A 93 -4.35 -7.87 25.78
CA ARG A 93 -4.93 -9.13 26.25
C ARG A 93 -5.59 -9.90 25.09
N LYS A 94 -6.42 -9.25 24.29
CA LYS A 94 -7.07 -9.89 23.14
C LYS A 94 -6.06 -10.37 22.08
N ALA A 95 -4.96 -9.65 21.86
CA ALA A 95 -3.90 -10.06 20.96
C ALA A 95 -3.21 -11.35 21.42
N VAL A 96 -3.00 -11.50 22.73
CA VAL A 96 -2.45 -12.74 23.34
C VAL A 96 -3.47 -13.88 23.26
N GLU A 97 -4.74 -13.64 23.62
CA GLU A 97 -5.82 -14.64 23.53
C GLU A 97 -5.98 -15.21 22.11
N LYS A 98 -5.72 -14.39 21.10
CA LYS A 98 -5.76 -14.79 19.68
C LYS A 98 -4.46 -15.43 19.18
N GLY A 99 -3.44 -15.54 20.01
CA GLY A 99 -2.15 -16.10 19.64
C GLY A 99 -1.34 -15.24 18.66
N MET A 100 -1.69 -13.95 18.50
CA MET A 100 -0.96 -13.02 17.61
C MET A 100 0.36 -12.57 18.22
N PHE A 101 0.39 -12.42 19.55
CA PHE A 101 1.55 -12.02 20.34
C PHE A 101 1.66 -12.82 21.61
N THR A 102 2.88 -12.95 22.14
CA THR A 102 3.10 -13.46 23.50
C THR A 102 2.93 -12.36 24.53
N GLN A 103 2.67 -12.73 25.79
CA GLN A 103 2.58 -11.73 26.87
C GLN A 103 3.88 -10.94 27.04
N GLU A 104 5.04 -11.58 26.81
CA GLU A 104 6.34 -10.90 26.89
C GLU A 104 6.52 -9.85 25.78
N GLN A 105 6.01 -10.12 24.59
CA GLN A 105 6.04 -9.16 23.49
C GLN A 105 5.17 -7.95 23.80
N ILE A 106 3.93 -8.18 24.26
CA ILE A 106 3.03 -7.08 24.64
C ILE A 106 3.64 -6.21 25.75
N ASN A 107 4.28 -6.83 26.74
CA ASN A 107 4.90 -6.08 27.86
C ASN A 107 6.08 -5.19 27.43
N LYS A 108 6.67 -5.43 26.25
CA LYS A 108 7.77 -4.64 25.68
C LYS A 108 7.30 -3.55 24.73
N MET A 109 6.03 -3.57 24.31
CA MET A 109 5.47 -2.59 23.37
C MET A 109 5.01 -1.33 24.09
N SER A 110 5.06 -0.20 23.38
CA SER A 110 4.45 1.04 23.83
C SER A 110 2.90 0.94 23.83
N PRO A 111 2.20 1.70 24.66
CA PRO A 111 0.72 1.75 24.61
C PRO A 111 0.19 2.10 23.22
N GLU A 112 0.85 2.99 22.51
CA GLU A 112 0.51 3.43 21.16
C GLU A 112 0.66 2.29 20.14
N ASP A 113 1.72 1.48 20.27
CA ASP A 113 1.94 0.33 19.38
C ASP A 113 0.95 -0.80 19.65
N ILE A 114 0.59 -1.01 20.91
CA ILE A 114 -0.47 -1.96 21.27
C ILE A 114 -1.82 -1.51 20.68
N GLN A 115 -2.14 -0.22 20.72
CA GLN A 115 -3.37 0.29 20.11
C GLN A 115 -3.43 0.06 18.60
N LYS A 116 -2.30 0.14 17.90
CA LYS A 116 -2.21 -0.11 16.44
C LYS A 116 -2.47 -1.58 16.05
N ILE A 117 -2.42 -2.51 16.99
CA ILE A 117 -2.75 -3.94 16.73
C ILE A 117 -4.18 -4.11 16.20
N ILE A 118 -5.09 -3.19 16.49
CA ILE A 118 -6.47 -3.23 15.96
C ILE A 118 -6.54 -3.20 14.42
N TYR A 119 -5.48 -2.73 13.76
CA TYR A 119 -5.36 -2.69 12.30
C TYR A 119 -4.68 -3.95 11.70
N MET A 120 -4.23 -4.87 12.55
CA MET A 120 -3.57 -6.08 12.05
C MET A 120 -4.59 -7.09 11.53
N PRO A 121 -4.26 -7.81 10.45
CA PRO A 121 -5.13 -8.85 9.90
C PRO A 121 -5.53 -9.86 10.97
N GLY A 122 -6.82 -10.17 11.07
CA GLY A 122 -7.35 -11.14 12.01
C GLY A 122 -7.55 -10.64 13.46
N PHE A 123 -7.17 -9.40 13.79
CA PHE A 123 -7.45 -8.86 15.12
C PHE A 123 -8.94 -8.55 15.30
N SER A 124 -9.57 -7.90 14.32
CA SER A 124 -11.00 -7.64 14.34
C SER A 124 -11.75 -8.90 13.92
N THR A 125 -12.25 -9.64 14.89
CA THR A 125 -13.27 -10.65 14.63
C THR A 125 -14.62 -10.05 15.02
N ALA A 126 -15.35 -9.54 14.06
CA ALA A 126 -16.78 -9.63 14.14
C ALA A 126 -17.13 -11.12 14.04
N ALA A 127 -17.28 -11.80 15.18
CA ALA A 127 -17.80 -13.17 15.27
C ALA A 127 -19.27 -13.24 14.85
N THR A 128 -19.86 -12.15 14.45
CA THR A 128 -21.18 -12.04 13.83
C THR A 128 -21.05 -11.24 12.54
N VAL A 129 -21.19 -11.95 11.43
CA VAL A 129 -21.58 -11.36 10.14
C VAL A 129 -22.86 -10.58 10.42
N SER A 130 -22.75 -9.28 10.68
CA SER A 130 -23.92 -8.42 10.75
C SER A 130 -24.43 -8.25 9.32
N ASP A 131 -25.65 -8.70 9.08
CA ASP A 131 -26.40 -8.81 7.82
C ASP A 131 -26.58 -7.52 7.01
N ILE A 132 -25.81 -6.46 7.25
CA ILE A 132 -26.00 -5.14 6.62
C ILE A 132 -24.85 -4.77 5.66
N SER A 133 -23.73 -5.49 5.69
CA SER A 133 -22.68 -5.39 4.67
C SER A 133 -22.17 -6.81 4.42
N GLY A 134 -22.63 -7.47 3.40
CA GLY A 134 -22.31 -8.87 3.06
C GLY A 134 -20.81 -9.20 2.82
N ARG A 135 -19.91 -8.42 3.38
CA ARG A 135 -18.45 -8.65 3.44
C ARG A 135 -18.00 -8.22 4.83
N GLY A 136 -17.54 -9.14 5.65
CA GLY A 136 -16.97 -8.89 6.98
C GLY A 136 -15.73 -7.99 6.90
N VAL A 137 -15.93 -6.69 6.66
CA VAL A 137 -14.84 -5.71 6.50
C VAL A 137 -14.37 -5.32 7.90
N GLY A 138 -13.16 -5.70 8.27
CA GLY A 138 -12.47 -5.28 9.49
C GLY A 138 -11.62 -4.01 9.27
N MET A 139 -10.98 -3.54 10.34
CA MET A 139 -10.07 -2.39 10.26
C MET A 139 -8.82 -2.67 9.41
N ASP A 140 -8.44 -3.92 9.28
CA ASP A 140 -7.41 -4.43 8.38
C ASP A 140 -7.75 -4.16 6.90
N ALA A 141 -9.00 -4.40 6.50
CA ALA A 141 -9.46 -4.11 5.14
C ALA A 141 -9.54 -2.61 4.86
N VAL A 142 -9.90 -1.79 5.86
CA VAL A 142 -9.85 -0.32 5.75
C VAL A 142 -8.41 0.13 5.50
N LYS A 143 -7.45 -0.42 6.27
CA LYS A 143 -6.04 -0.09 6.12
C LYS A 143 -5.51 -0.50 4.74
N ALA A 144 -5.77 -1.73 4.31
CA ALA A 144 -5.37 -2.22 2.99
C ALA A 144 -5.92 -1.34 1.85
N LYS A 145 -7.21 -0.95 1.93
CA LYS A 145 -7.81 -0.08 0.94
C LYS A 145 -7.18 1.31 0.88
N LEU A 146 -6.77 1.86 2.02
CA LEU A 146 -6.06 3.14 2.07
C LEU A 146 -4.63 3.04 1.56
N GLU A 147 -3.95 1.92 1.83
CA GLU A 147 -2.62 1.63 1.27
C GLU A 147 -2.66 1.51 -0.26
N ASP A 148 -3.72 0.92 -0.83
CA ASP A 148 -3.96 0.89 -2.29
C ASP A 148 -4.07 2.31 -2.91
N LEU A 149 -4.54 3.28 -2.11
CA LEU A 149 -4.60 4.71 -2.49
C LEU A 149 -3.31 5.48 -2.15
N ASN A 150 -2.23 4.77 -1.78
CA ASN A 150 -1.01 5.36 -1.23
C ASN A 150 -1.26 6.26 0.00
N GLY A 151 -2.32 5.98 0.73
CA GLY A 151 -2.69 6.68 1.94
C GLY A 151 -2.05 6.08 3.19
N VAL A 152 -1.96 6.89 4.22
CA VAL A 152 -1.48 6.49 5.55
C VAL A 152 -2.63 6.63 6.54
N LEU A 153 -2.77 5.63 7.42
CA LEU A 153 -3.76 5.61 8.50
C LEU A 153 -3.06 5.73 9.84
N GLU A 154 -3.38 6.77 10.60
CA GLU A 154 -2.84 7.03 11.93
C GLU A 154 -3.95 6.97 12.99
N LEU A 155 -3.64 6.46 14.18
CA LEU A 155 -4.53 6.43 15.33
C LEU A 155 -3.89 7.16 16.50
N GLU A 156 -4.63 8.11 17.04
CA GLU A 156 -4.37 8.73 18.33
C GLU A 156 -5.56 8.43 19.24
N SER A 157 -5.34 7.83 20.39
CA SER A 157 -6.45 7.50 21.28
C SER A 157 -6.04 7.57 22.73
N LYS A 158 -6.93 8.09 23.54
CA LYS A 158 -6.75 8.19 24.98
C LYS A 158 -7.97 7.66 25.71
N VAL A 159 -7.73 6.78 26.67
CA VAL A 159 -8.80 6.11 27.43
C VAL A 159 -9.68 7.14 28.13
N ASN A 160 -10.99 7.01 27.96
CA ASN A 160 -12.04 7.92 28.42
C ASN A 160 -12.05 9.34 27.84
N GLU A 161 -11.17 9.69 26.92
CA GLU A 161 -11.18 10.97 26.21
C GLU A 161 -11.66 10.84 24.76
N GLY A 162 -11.44 9.67 24.14
CA GLY A 162 -11.88 9.37 22.79
C GLY A 162 -10.77 8.91 21.85
N SER A 163 -11.08 8.90 20.56
CA SER A 163 -10.12 8.49 19.52
C SER A 163 -10.15 9.47 18.35
N LYS A 164 -9.01 9.60 17.68
CA LYS A 164 -8.85 10.33 16.43
C LYS A 164 -8.15 9.41 15.44
N VAL A 165 -8.82 9.12 14.34
CA VAL A 165 -8.26 8.40 13.19
C VAL A 165 -7.99 9.42 12.11
N THR A 166 -6.73 9.53 11.69
CA THR A 166 -6.29 10.44 10.63
C THR A 166 -5.92 9.63 9.39
N ILE A 167 -6.54 9.95 8.28
CA ILE A 167 -6.19 9.44 6.95
C ILE A 167 -5.45 10.54 6.21
N LYS A 168 -4.25 10.24 5.73
CA LYS A 168 -3.46 11.11 4.86
C LYS A 168 -3.47 10.52 3.46
N LEU A 169 -4.01 11.25 2.50
CA LEU A 169 -4.06 10.82 1.09
C LEU A 169 -3.29 11.84 0.24
N PRO A 170 -2.41 11.39 -0.66
CA PRO A 170 -1.77 12.31 -1.59
C PRO A 170 -2.81 12.93 -2.53
N LEU A 171 -2.72 14.25 -2.76
CA LEU A 171 -3.58 14.98 -3.69
C LEU A 171 -3.37 14.58 -5.15
N THR A 172 -2.18 14.13 -5.48
CA THR A 172 -1.82 13.65 -6.80
C THR A 172 -1.89 12.13 -6.84
N LEU A 173 -2.47 11.57 -7.88
CA LEU A 173 -2.20 10.18 -8.26
C LEU A 173 -0.68 9.99 -8.16
N ALA A 174 -0.23 8.88 -7.60
CA ALA A 174 1.20 8.62 -7.45
C ALA A 174 1.85 8.62 -8.83
N ILE A 175 2.38 9.79 -9.21
CA ILE A 175 3.17 9.94 -10.42
C ILE A 175 4.57 9.41 -10.10
N LEU A 176 4.95 8.37 -10.80
CA LEU A 176 6.25 7.73 -10.67
C LEU A 176 7.05 7.99 -11.94
N PRO A 177 8.20 8.67 -11.88
CA PRO A 177 9.11 8.69 -13.01
C PRO A 177 9.68 7.29 -13.21
N ALA A 178 9.57 6.75 -14.42
CA ALA A 178 9.99 5.41 -14.78
C ALA A 178 10.75 5.39 -16.09
N LEU A 179 11.66 4.42 -16.22
CA LEU A 179 12.29 4.06 -17.47
C LEU A 179 11.43 2.98 -18.14
N MET A 180 10.88 3.28 -19.31
CA MET A 180 10.11 2.33 -20.10
C MET A 180 11.06 1.42 -20.85
N VAL A 181 10.84 0.11 -20.72
CA VAL A 181 11.66 -0.92 -21.40
C VAL A 181 10.77 -1.92 -22.09
N ARG A 182 11.25 -2.49 -23.22
CA ARG A 182 10.55 -3.55 -23.93
C ARG A 182 11.26 -4.88 -23.73
N ILE A 183 10.47 -5.92 -23.50
CA ILE A 183 10.91 -7.31 -23.37
C ILE A 183 9.95 -8.16 -24.22
N GLY A 184 10.39 -8.66 -25.34
CA GLY A 184 9.51 -9.27 -26.33
C GLY A 184 8.54 -8.26 -26.93
N LYS A 185 7.25 -8.55 -26.80
CA LYS A 185 6.17 -7.67 -27.23
C LYS A 185 5.65 -6.78 -26.10
N GLU A 186 6.01 -7.09 -24.87
CA GLU A 186 5.49 -6.44 -23.68
C GLU A 186 6.36 -5.25 -23.27
N VAL A 187 5.71 -4.21 -22.75
CA VAL A 187 6.38 -3.02 -22.21
C VAL A 187 6.27 -3.03 -20.69
N PHE A 188 7.41 -2.78 -20.05
CA PHE A 188 7.52 -2.70 -18.59
C PHE A 188 8.04 -1.33 -18.19
N ALA A 189 7.71 -0.93 -16.97
CA ALA A 189 8.19 0.30 -16.36
C ALA A 189 9.14 -0.02 -15.20
N ILE A 190 10.37 0.48 -15.24
CA ILE A 190 11.34 0.39 -14.13
C ILE A 190 11.33 1.72 -13.40
N PRO A 191 10.99 1.76 -12.09
CA PRO A 191 11.05 2.99 -11.30
C PRO A 191 12.43 3.64 -11.36
N LEU A 192 12.51 4.92 -11.74
CA LEU A 192 13.79 5.63 -11.85
C LEU A 192 14.56 5.70 -10.53
N GLY A 193 13.86 5.65 -9.38
CA GLY A 193 14.51 5.59 -8.08
C GLY A 193 15.35 4.33 -7.85
N SER A 194 15.15 3.27 -8.65
CA SER A 194 15.97 2.05 -8.62
C SER A 194 17.04 2.03 -9.69
N VAL A 195 16.96 2.90 -10.71
CA VAL A 195 17.90 2.95 -11.85
C VAL A 195 19.11 3.81 -11.48
N GLN A 196 20.31 3.28 -11.68
CA GLN A 196 21.56 4.03 -11.53
C GLN A 196 22.03 4.59 -12.87
N GLU A 197 22.13 3.72 -13.87
CA GLU A 197 22.56 4.08 -15.22
C GLU A 197 22.08 3.01 -16.23
N THR A 198 22.20 3.31 -17.50
CA THR A 198 22.00 2.36 -18.59
C THR A 198 23.30 2.19 -19.35
N MET A 199 23.55 0.99 -19.86
CA MET A 199 24.73 0.70 -20.66
C MET A 199 24.40 -0.30 -21.75
N ASP A 200 25.10 -0.23 -22.87
CA ASP A 200 25.06 -1.22 -23.92
C ASP A 200 26.34 -2.05 -23.86
N ILE A 201 26.20 -3.36 -23.98
CA ILE A 201 27.30 -4.32 -23.97
C ILE A 201 27.17 -5.26 -25.17
N THR A 202 28.26 -5.96 -25.48
CA THR A 202 28.26 -7.04 -26.48
C THR A 202 28.18 -8.41 -25.80
N LYS A 203 27.90 -9.45 -26.57
CA LYS A 203 27.97 -10.83 -26.04
C LYS A 203 29.36 -11.20 -25.51
N ALA A 204 30.43 -10.61 -26.05
CA ALA A 204 31.79 -10.82 -25.59
C ALA A 204 32.07 -10.24 -24.19
N ASP A 205 31.31 -9.27 -23.75
CA ASP A 205 31.43 -8.64 -22.43
C ASP A 205 30.75 -9.44 -21.32
N ILE A 206 29.97 -10.48 -21.69
CA ILE A 206 29.28 -11.35 -20.74
C ILE A 206 30.20 -12.53 -20.38
N ASN A 207 30.53 -12.62 -19.11
CA ASN A 207 31.31 -13.72 -18.53
C ASN A 207 30.44 -14.57 -17.61
N ILE A 208 30.82 -15.82 -17.39
CA ILE A 208 30.13 -16.71 -16.44
C ILE A 208 31.04 -16.93 -15.23
N VAL A 209 30.56 -16.51 -14.07
CA VAL A 209 31.24 -16.72 -12.79
C VAL A 209 30.30 -17.45 -11.85
N GLN A 210 30.70 -18.60 -11.31
CA GLN A 210 29.88 -19.42 -10.40
C GLN A 210 28.45 -19.70 -10.95
N HIS A 211 28.33 -20.01 -12.23
CA HIS A 211 27.07 -20.25 -12.95
C HIS A 211 26.16 -19.02 -13.10
N GLN A 212 26.68 -17.82 -12.85
CA GLN A 212 25.94 -16.58 -13.00
C GLN A 212 26.57 -15.72 -14.09
N GLU A 213 25.77 -15.14 -14.95
CA GLU A 213 26.21 -14.18 -15.97
C GLU A 213 26.63 -12.88 -15.27
N VAL A 214 27.77 -12.35 -15.63
CA VAL A 214 28.31 -11.10 -15.11
C VAL A 214 28.95 -10.28 -16.23
N THR A 215 28.99 -8.97 -16.03
CA THR A 215 29.79 -8.06 -16.85
C THR A 215 30.66 -7.17 -15.96
N LEU A 216 31.53 -6.39 -16.56
CA LEU A 216 32.34 -5.40 -15.82
C LEU A 216 31.75 -4.01 -15.99
N LEU A 217 31.43 -3.38 -14.88
CA LEU A 217 31.03 -1.99 -14.83
C LEU A 217 32.10 -1.18 -14.08
N ARG A 218 32.87 -0.37 -14.81
CA ARG A 218 33.97 0.46 -14.26
C ARG A 218 35.01 -0.31 -13.42
N GLY A 219 35.21 -1.58 -13.74
CA GLY A 219 36.13 -2.48 -13.04
C GLY A 219 35.48 -3.33 -11.93
N ASP A 220 34.24 -3.07 -11.57
CA ASP A 220 33.46 -3.89 -10.64
C ASP A 220 32.69 -4.99 -11.38
N VAL A 221 32.56 -6.14 -10.75
CA VAL A 221 31.75 -7.24 -11.28
C VAL A 221 30.27 -6.94 -11.04
N LEU A 222 29.49 -6.87 -12.12
CA LEU A 222 28.06 -6.63 -12.09
C LEU A 222 27.30 -7.90 -12.51
N PRO A 223 26.50 -8.52 -11.64
CA PRO A 223 25.64 -9.63 -12.01
C PRO A 223 24.59 -9.20 -13.04
N ILE A 224 24.33 -10.06 -14.02
CA ILE A 224 23.30 -9.85 -15.05
C ILE A 224 22.06 -10.69 -14.73
N ILE A 225 20.91 -10.05 -14.78
CA ILE A 225 19.60 -10.68 -14.64
C ILE A 225 18.85 -10.52 -15.96
N ARG A 226 18.50 -11.64 -16.59
CA ARG A 226 17.66 -11.65 -17.80
C ARG A 226 16.21 -11.51 -17.40
N LEU A 227 15.65 -10.30 -17.50
CA LEU A 227 14.25 -10.04 -17.12
C LEU A 227 13.27 -10.93 -17.88
N ARG A 228 13.55 -11.25 -19.14
CA ARG A 228 12.72 -12.16 -19.95
C ARG A 228 12.51 -13.51 -19.27
N ASN A 229 13.57 -14.08 -18.69
CA ASN A 229 13.52 -15.38 -18.01
C ASN A 229 12.84 -15.26 -16.65
N MET A 230 13.08 -14.15 -15.93
CA MET A 230 12.53 -13.92 -14.61
C MET A 230 11.02 -13.64 -14.63
N LEU A 231 10.53 -13.06 -15.72
CA LEU A 231 9.12 -12.70 -15.92
C LEU A 231 8.36 -13.72 -16.78
N ASP A 232 9.01 -14.84 -17.18
CA ASP A 232 8.45 -15.87 -18.04
C ASP A 232 7.82 -15.30 -19.33
N VAL A 233 8.44 -14.25 -19.92
CA VAL A 233 7.93 -13.64 -21.14
C VAL A 233 8.14 -14.62 -22.32
N PRO A 234 7.06 -15.06 -22.99
CA PRO A 234 7.15 -16.00 -24.10
C PRO A 234 8.06 -15.48 -25.21
N THR A 235 8.90 -16.35 -25.75
CA THR A 235 9.79 -16.02 -26.87
C THR A 235 9.41 -16.86 -28.09
N THR A 236 9.02 -16.21 -29.16
CA THR A 236 8.82 -16.94 -30.45
C THR A 236 10.16 -17.31 -31.06
N GLU A 237 10.17 -18.31 -31.95
CA GLU A 237 11.41 -18.69 -32.66
C GLU A 237 11.97 -17.54 -33.51
N GLU A 238 11.10 -16.68 -34.04
CA GLU A 238 11.49 -15.52 -34.83
C GLU A 238 12.18 -14.45 -33.95
N GLU A 239 11.61 -14.19 -32.78
CA GLU A 239 12.21 -13.27 -31.77
C GLU A 239 13.55 -13.80 -31.28
N ARG A 240 13.66 -15.13 -31.06
CA ARG A 240 14.91 -15.76 -30.64
C ARG A 240 16.00 -15.59 -31.71
N LYS A 241 15.67 -15.82 -32.98
CA LYS A 241 16.60 -15.60 -34.09
C LYS A 241 17.00 -14.12 -34.23
N ALA A 242 16.04 -13.19 -34.02
CA ALA A 242 16.33 -11.77 -34.07
C ALA A 242 17.24 -11.30 -32.89
N LEU A 243 17.04 -11.86 -31.71
CA LEU A 243 17.91 -11.61 -30.53
C LEU A 243 19.32 -12.23 -30.73
N ASP A 244 19.37 -13.43 -31.33
CA ASP A 244 20.63 -14.08 -31.61
C ASP A 244 21.43 -13.38 -32.75
N ALA A 245 20.73 -12.69 -33.65
CA ALA A 245 21.34 -11.89 -34.71
C ALA A 245 21.85 -10.50 -34.22
N LYS A 246 21.35 -10.00 -33.09
CA LYS A 246 21.86 -8.79 -32.41
C LYS A 246 23.09 -9.16 -31.54
N GLU A 247 24.22 -9.42 -32.19
CA GLU A 247 25.44 -9.80 -31.44
C GLU A 247 26.11 -8.63 -30.73
N ASP A 248 25.88 -7.41 -31.19
CA ASP A 248 26.72 -6.25 -30.86
C ASP A 248 26.02 -5.18 -29.97
N GLU A 249 24.77 -5.37 -29.56
CA GLU A 249 24.06 -4.34 -28.81
C GLU A 249 23.03 -4.94 -27.85
N ILE A 250 23.45 -5.19 -26.62
CA ILE A 250 22.62 -5.68 -25.52
C ILE A 250 22.43 -4.57 -24.51
N SER A 251 21.19 -4.10 -24.35
CA SER A 251 20.88 -3.03 -23.41
C SER A 251 20.72 -3.57 -22.00
N ILE A 252 21.45 -2.95 -21.08
CA ILE A 252 21.45 -3.27 -19.64
C ILE A 252 21.00 -2.05 -18.86
N VAL A 253 20.02 -2.24 -17.99
CA VAL A 253 19.61 -1.25 -16.98
C VAL A 253 20.25 -1.62 -15.65
N VAL A 254 21.19 -0.81 -15.18
CA VAL A 254 21.85 -1.02 -13.89
C VAL A 254 20.92 -0.51 -12.80
N CYS A 255 20.45 -1.42 -11.96
CA CYS A 255 19.57 -1.09 -10.84
C CYS A 255 20.23 -1.45 -9.50
N SER A 256 19.76 -0.77 -8.44
CA SER A 256 20.21 -1.01 -7.07
C SER A 256 19.05 -1.15 -6.10
N SER A 257 19.29 -1.93 -5.04
CA SER A 257 18.40 -2.04 -3.88
C SER A 257 19.27 -2.17 -2.63
N GLY A 258 19.35 -1.10 -1.84
CA GLY A 258 20.34 -0.97 -0.77
C GLY A 258 21.77 -1.05 -1.30
N GLU A 259 22.57 -1.97 -0.77
CA GLU A 259 23.97 -2.18 -1.21
C GLU A 259 24.10 -3.12 -2.42
N LYS A 260 23.04 -3.81 -2.81
CA LYS A 260 23.07 -4.76 -3.94
C LYS A 260 22.86 -4.01 -5.26
N ARG A 261 23.62 -4.42 -6.29
CA ARG A 261 23.52 -3.91 -7.67
C ARG A 261 23.42 -5.08 -8.64
N ALA A 262 22.64 -4.91 -9.72
CA ALA A 262 22.57 -5.85 -10.83
C ALA A 262 22.24 -5.13 -12.14
N GLY A 263 22.69 -5.68 -13.25
CA GLY A 263 22.32 -5.27 -14.60
C GLY A 263 21.11 -6.06 -15.08
N PHE A 264 20.01 -5.40 -15.35
CA PHE A 264 18.80 -6.00 -15.90
C PHE A 264 18.84 -5.94 -17.42
N MET A 265 18.93 -7.10 -18.05
CA MET A 265 18.95 -7.21 -19.52
C MET A 265 17.55 -7.01 -20.08
N VAL A 266 17.43 -6.07 -21.03
CA VAL A 266 16.19 -5.72 -21.73
C VAL A 266 16.42 -5.74 -23.24
N ASP A 267 15.35 -5.83 -24.03
CA ASP A 267 15.46 -5.87 -25.49
C ASP A 267 15.59 -4.48 -26.11
N GLU A 268 14.99 -3.46 -25.45
CA GLU A 268 15.02 -2.08 -25.91
C GLU A 268 14.68 -1.09 -24.79
N LEU A 269 15.37 0.05 -24.79
CA LEU A 269 15.04 1.20 -23.95
C LEU A 269 14.10 2.14 -24.70
N GLN A 270 12.92 2.42 -24.14
CA GLN A 270 11.91 3.31 -24.75
C GLN A 270 11.91 4.73 -24.16
N GLY A 271 12.86 5.01 -23.25
CA GLY A 271 13.02 6.32 -22.64
C GLY A 271 12.28 6.48 -21.31
N GLN A 272 12.42 7.67 -20.73
CA GLN A 272 11.84 8.00 -19.43
C GLN A 272 10.45 8.59 -19.61
N GLN A 273 9.53 8.22 -18.73
CA GLN A 273 8.16 8.69 -18.73
C GLN A 273 7.64 8.83 -17.29
N GLU A 274 6.83 9.85 -17.05
CA GLU A 274 6.03 9.92 -15.84
C GLU A 274 4.80 9.04 -15.99
N ILE A 275 4.61 8.11 -15.07
CA ILE A 275 3.51 7.14 -15.10
C ILE A 275 2.66 7.26 -13.84
N VAL A 276 1.38 6.94 -13.99
CA VAL A 276 0.44 6.84 -12.88
C VAL A 276 0.35 5.39 -12.45
N ILE A 277 0.70 5.11 -11.18
CA ILE A 277 0.59 3.77 -10.64
C ILE A 277 -0.88 3.44 -10.40
N LYS A 278 -1.32 2.29 -10.93
CA LYS A 278 -2.60 1.67 -10.59
C LYS A 278 -2.33 0.32 -9.94
N SER A 279 -3.00 0.05 -8.81
CA SER A 279 -2.91 -1.26 -8.19
C SER A 279 -3.54 -2.32 -9.10
N LEU A 280 -2.99 -3.54 -9.08
CA LEU A 280 -3.49 -4.66 -9.89
C LEU A 280 -4.77 -5.30 -9.32
N GLY A 281 -5.28 -4.78 -8.19
CA GLY A 281 -6.42 -5.36 -7.48
C GLY A 281 -6.11 -6.74 -6.89
N ASN A 282 -7.05 -7.28 -6.13
CA ASN A 282 -6.86 -8.55 -5.39
C ASN A 282 -6.64 -9.79 -6.28
N LEU A 283 -7.03 -9.73 -7.56
CA LEU A 283 -6.90 -10.86 -8.50
C LEU A 283 -5.48 -11.04 -9.05
N LEU A 284 -4.70 -9.95 -9.11
CA LEU A 284 -3.34 -9.94 -9.65
C LEU A 284 -2.32 -9.45 -8.61
N SER A 285 -2.75 -9.22 -7.37
CA SER A 285 -1.86 -8.92 -6.26
C SER A 285 -1.01 -10.16 -5.92
N GLY A 286 0.29 -9.95 -5.70
CA GLY A 286 1.20 -11.02 -5.33
C GLY A 286 1.94 -11.68 -6.48
N ILE A 287 1.91 -11.13 -7.70
CA ILE A 287 2.82 -11.55 -8.77
C ILE A 287 4.23 -11.11 -8.39
N PRO A 288 5.15 -12.08 -8.16
CA PRO A 288 6.49 -11.73 -7.69
C PRO A 288 7.26 -10.91 -8.73
N GLY A 289 7.76 -9.74 -8.34
CA GLY A 289 8.51 -8.84 -9.19
C GLY A 289 7.67 -7.78 -9.91
N ILE A 290 6.35 -7.72 -9.64
CA ILE A 290 5.44 -6.68 -10.15
C ILE A 290 4.84 -5.92 -8.97
N MET A 291 4.96 -4.58 -8.99
CA MET A 291 4.40 -3.71 -7.96
C MET A 291 3.08 -3.03 -8.38
N GLY A 292 2.75 -3.05 -9.67
CA GLY A 292 1.55 -2.40 -10.18
C GLY A 292 1.50 -2.38 -11.69
N ALA A 293 0.58 -1.59 -12.23
CA ALA A 293 0.45 -1.33 -13.65
C ALA A 293 0.22 0.15 -13.93
N THR A 294 0.49 0.56 -15.16
CA THR A 294 0.15 1.89 -15.67
C THR A 294 -0.50 1.78 -17.04
N MET A 295 -1.34 2.76 -17.37
CA MET A 295 -1.84 2.91 -18.74
C MET A 295 -0.91 3.83 -19.52
N ARG A 296 -0.48 3.38 -20.69
CA ARG A 296 0.31 4.15 -21.64
C ARG A 296 -0.59 5.10 -22.43
N GLY A 297 0.01 6.09 -23.06
CA GLY A 297 -0.71 7.07 -23.88
C GLY A 297 -1.42 6.50 -25.12
N ASP A 298 -1.02 5.29 -25.58
CA ASP A 298 -1.65 4.52 -26.65
C ASP A 298 -2.83 3.66 -26.19
N GLY A 299 -3.10 3.61 -24.88
CA GLY A 299 -4.17 2.84 -24.27
C GLY A 299 -3.75 1.45 -23.80
N ASP A 300 -2.52 1.02 -24.10
CA ASP A 300 -1.98 -0.26 -23.62
C ASP A 300 -1.55 -0.19 -22.15
N VAL A 301 -1.49 -1.36 -21.50
CA VAL A 301 -1.07 -1.49 -20.11
C VAL A 301 0.42 -1.86 -20.06
N ALA A 302 1.19 -1.16 -19.23
CA ALA A 302 2.55 -1.55 -18.89
C ALA A 302 2.61 -1.97 -17.43
N LEU A 303 3.29 -3.09 -17.14
CA LEU A 303 3.51 -3.55 -15.77
C LEU A 303 4.70 -2.83 -15.16
N ILE A 304 4.58 -2.46 -13.88
CA ILE A 304 5.63 -1.76 -13.13
C ILE A 304 6.43 -2.79 -12.32
N LEU A 305 7.74 -2.82 -12.53
CA LEU A 305 8.62 -3.79 -11.91
C LEU A 305 8.95 -3.42 -10.46
N ASP A 306 8.91 -4.43 -9.57
CA ASP A 306 9.42 -4.35 -8.21
C ASP A 306 10.90 -4.79 -8.17
N ILE A 307 11.80 -3.86 -8.42
CA ILE A 307 13.24 -4.13 -8.49
C ILE A 307 13.80 -4.78 -7.20
N PRO A 308 13.45 -4.32 -5.98
CA PRO A 308 13.83 -4.99 -4.74
C PRO A 308 13.49 -6.49 -4.68
N ALA A 309 12.33 -6.90 -5.22
CA ALA A 309 11.90 -8.30 -5.20
C ALA A 309 12.82 -9.23 -6.01
N PHE A 310 13.46 -8.73 -7.07
CA PHE A 310 14.41 -9.51 -7.87
C PHE A 310 15.72 -9.80 -7.15
N PHE A 311 16.14 -8.94 -6.22
CA PHE A 311 17.33 -9.15 -5.39
C PHE A 311 17.12 -10.16 -4.27
N GLN A 312 15.87 -10.52 -3.94
CA GLN A 312 15.54 -11.52 -2.92
C GLN A 312 15.48 -12.95 -3.48
N LYS A 313 15.17 -13.11 -4.77
CA LYS A 313 15.05 -14.41 -5.45
C LYS A 313 16.38 -15.03 -5.90
N GLY A 314 17.48 -14.32 -5.81
CA GLY A 314 18.81 -14.76 -6.26
C GLY A 314 19.68 -15.41 -5.19
N GLN A 315 19.08 -15.97 -4.12
CA GLN A 315 19.77 -16.79 -3.11
C GLN A 315 19.36 -18.24 -3.22
#